data_0c85409b82ab4e10c13e18bdcca5c618
#
_entry.id   0c85409b82ab4e10c13e18bdcca5c618
#
_cell.length_a   1.000
_cell.length_b   1.000
_cell.length_c   1.000
_cell.angle_alpha   90.00
_cell.angle_beta   90.00
_cell.angle_gamma   90.00
#
_symmetry.space_group_name_H-M   'P 1'
#
loop_
_entity.id
_entity.type
_entity.pdbx_description
1 polymer ?
#
loop_
_entity_poly.entity_id
_entity_poly.type
_entity_poly.pdbx_seq_one_letter_code
_entity_poly.pdbx_strand_id
1 'polypeptide(L)'
;MTALVIARSYATKQSRPGFAATAQSKPLSLLQQFLKLESAGGIVLCAAATIALVLANSPLEPLYAQLLELPVAIQVGGLAIAKPLLLWVNDGLMAVFFMLVGLEVKREIMEGELSNASNAALPVVGALGGMAGPALVFLACNWGDEEALRGWAIPTATDIAFALGVLALLGPRAPPSLKVFLLALAIIDDLGAIIIIALFYTAELSPAALVLAGLGVIMLFALNLSGVTRRGAYLLLGVFTWVCVLKSGIHATLAGVITGLAIPLRATHGSAPAHDLEQDLHPWVAFGVLPVFAFTNAGVGLAGLAASHLLHPIQLGIGLGLLVGKQLGVMGSIWVSARIGLAALPEGTNWRQIYGLALLTGIGFTMSLFIGTLAFPAEAYDIDIRIAVLLASVISATCGYLVLRHPRQGRSPAQRIAE
;
A
#
# COMPACT_ATOMS: atom_id res chain seq x y z
N MET A 1 39.41 26.04 10.48
CA MET A 1 40.48 25.89 9.46
C MET A 1 40.28 24.67 8.54
N THR A 2 39.25 23.91 8.69
CA THR A 2 39.00 22.65 7.95
C THR A 2 38.06 22.80 6.71
N ALA A 3 37.39 23.95 6.55
CA ALA A 3 36.47 24.19 5.43
C ALA A 3 37.15 24.73 4.15
N LEU A 4 38.41 25.16 4.23
CA LEU A 4 39.16 25.77 3.10
C LEU A 4 39.96 24.74 2.27
N VAL A 5 40.08 23.50 2.77
CA VAL A 5 40.85 22.44 2.08
C VAL A 5 39.96 21.67 1.10
N ILE A 6 38.65 21.59 1.37
CA ILE A 6 37.71 20.86 0.50
C ILE A 6 37.33 21.66 -0.77
N ALA A 7 37.31 22.99 -0.69
CA ALA A 7 37.02 23.85 -1.85
C ALA A 7 38.15 23.89 -2.90
N ARG A 8 39.38 23.58 -2.52
CA ARG A 8 40.53 23.56 -3.45
C ARG A 8 40.67 22.27 -4.27
N SER A 9 40.06 21.20 -3.83
CA SER A 9 40.10 19.90 -4.55
C SER A 9 39.14 19.84 -5.74
N TYR A 10 38.12 20.69 -5.79
CA TYR A 10 37.12 20.71 -6.89
C TYR A 10 37.50 21.69 -8.03
N ALA A 11 38.44 22.60 -7.83
CA ALA A 11 38.79 23.62 -8.83
C ALA A 11 39.91 23.22 -9.81
N THR A 12 40.57 22.07 -9.63
CA THR A 12 41.74 21.68 -10.47
C THR A 12 41.48 20.55 -11.44
N LYS A 13 40.20 20.19 -11.72
CA LYS A 13 39.83 19.12 -12.68
C LYS A 13 39.09 19.61 -13.92
N GLN A 14 39.12 20.88 -14.25
CA GLN A 14 38.59 21.43 -15.50
C GLN A 14 39.70 22.04 -16.35
N SER A 15 40.45 21.24 -17.07
CA SER A 15 41.09 21.63 -18.34
C SER A 15 41.83 20.45 -18.96
N ARG A 16 41.11 19.63 -19.72
CA ARG A 16 41.63 18.91 -20.90
C ARG A 16 40.52 18.81 -21.92
N PRO A 17 40.61 19.42 -23.12
CA PRO A 17 39.71 19.15 -24.22
C PRO A 17 40.20 17.88 -24.88
N GLY A 18 39.44 16.80 -24.74
CA GLY A 18 39.74 15.52 -25.34
C GLY A 18 38.46 14.73 -25.59
N PHE A 19 38.00 14.73 -26.85
CA PHE A 19 37.10 13.80 -27.49
C PHE A 19 35.85 13.38 -26.61
N ALA A 20 34.86 14.23 -26.63
CA ALA A 20 33.49 13.81 -26.31
C ALA A 20 33.02 12.89 -27.45
N ALA A 21 33.20 11.57 -27.28
CA ALA A 21 32.32 10.62 -27.88
C ALA A 21 30.92 10.92 -27.35
N THR A 22 30.10 11.62 -28.14
CA THR A 22 28.66 11.72 -27.92
C THR A 22 28.11 10.31 -27.97
N ALA A 23 28.00 9.69 -26.78
CA ALA A 23 27.15 8.53 -26.58
C ALA A 23 25.74 9.04 -26.95
N GLN A 24 25.30 8.84 -28.17
CA GLN A 24 23.93 8.99 -28.60
C GLN A 24 23.12 8.00 -27.73
N SER A 25 22.58 8.51 -26.63
CA SER A 25 21.59 7.78 -25.86
C SER A 25 20.44 7.51 -26.81
N LYS A 26 20.26 6.25 -27.20
CA LYS A 26 19.09 5.82 -27.99
C LYS A 26 17.87 6.43 -27.31
N PRO A 27 16.97 7.10 -28.06
CA PRO A 27 15.76 7.63 -27.44
C PRO A 27 15.03 6.46 -26.77
N LEU A 28 14.73 6.64 -25.49
CA LEU A 28 13.96 5.66 -24.73
C LEU A 28 12.65 5.41 -25.49
N SER A 29 12.27 4.14 -25.65
CA SER A 29 10.96 3.80 -26.23
C SER A 29 9.86 4.49 -25.43
N LEU A 30 8.72 4.81 -26.06
CA LEU A 30 7.57 5.42 -25.39
C LEU A 30 7.16 4.62 -24.14
N LEU A 31 7.24 3.28 -24.23
CA LEU A 31 6.98 2.39 -23.09
C LEU A 31 7.98 2.60 -21.95
N GLN A 32 9.29 2.72 -22.27
CA GLN A 32 10.31 2.97 -21.23
C GLN A 32 10.18 4.35 -20.60
N GLN A 33 9.73 5.36 -21.36
CA GLN A 33 9.41 6.67 -20.81
C GLN A 33 8.20 6.62 -19.90
N PHE A 34 7.13 5.90 -20.31
CA PHE A 34 5.93 5.69 -19.49
C PHE A 34 6.25 4.97 -18.16
N LEU A 35 7.00 3.87 -18.20
CA LEU A 35 7.37 3.10 -17.00
C LEU A 35 8.25 3.88 -15.99
N LYS A 36 8.88 4.96 -16.42
CA LYS A 36 9.66 5.86 -15.55
C LYS A 36 8.80 6.94 -14.87
N LEU A 37 7.55 7.11 -15.28
CA LEU A 37 6.64 8.04 -14.62
C LEU A 37 6.23 7.47 -13.26
N GLU A 38 6.33 8.26 -12.20
CA GLU A 38 5.85 7.89 -10.86
C GLU A 38 4.36 7.49 -10.83
N SER A 39 3.56 8.03 -11.77
CA SER A 39 2.13 7.74 -11.88
C SER A 39 1.80 6.48 -12.70
N ALA A 40 2.78 5.86 -13.36
CA ALA A 40 2.51 4.76 -14.29
C ALA A 40 1.88 3.54 -13.60
N GLY A 41 2.33 3.18 -12.41
CA GLY A 41 1.76 2.08 -11.62
C GLY A 41 0.27 2.29 -11.33
N GLY A 42 -0.10 3.49 -10.87
CA GLY A 42 -1.51 3.84 -10.63
C GLY A 42 -2.37 3.81 -11.91
N ILE A 43 -1.83 4.22 -13.05
CA ILE A 43 -2.54 4.18 -14.34
C ILE A 43 -2.79 2.73 -14.77
N VAL A 44 -1.78 1.85 -14.68
CA VAL A 44 -1.90 0.42 -15.01
C VAL A 44 -2.89 -0.27 -14.08
N LEU A 45 -2.85 0.07 -12.79
CA LEU A 45 -3.78 -0.42 -11.78
C LEU A 45 -5.24 -0.05 -12.14
N CYS A 46 -5.51 1.23 -12.44
CA CYS A 46 -6.82 1.70 -12.89
C CYS A 46 -7.28 1.03 -14.19
N ALA A 47 -6.37 0.84 -15.15
CA ALA A 47 -6.67 0.16 -16.41
C ALA A 47 -7.09 -1.30 -16.15
N ALA A 48 -6.36 -2.03 -15.30
CA ALA A 48 -6.66 -3.40 -14.93
C ALA A 48 -8.05 -3.53 -14.29
N ALA A 49 -8.37 -2.64 -13.32
CA ALA A 49 -9.68 -2.60 -12.69
C ALA A 49 -10.81 -2.25 -13.68
N THR A 50 -10.56 -1.31 -14.59
CA THR A 50 -11.54 -0.94 -15.62
C THR A 50 -11.79 -2.10 -16.56
N ILE A 51 -10.75 -2.83 -17.00
CA ILE A 51 -10.89 -4.02 -17.83
C ILE A 51 -11.71 -5.08 -17.10
N ALA A 52 -11.43 -5.35 -15.83
CA ALA A 52 -12.19 -6.30 -15.02
C ALA A 52 -13.69 -5.92 -14.96
N LEU A 53 -13.97 -4.64 -14.68
CA LEU A 53 -15.35 -4.13 -14.62
C LEU A 53 -16.07 -4.25 -15.96
N VAL A 54 -15.39 -3.95 -17.08
CA VAL A 54 -15.94 -4.10 -18.42
C VAL A 54 -16.22 -5.57 -18.74
N LEU A 55 -15.30 -6.48 -18.44
CA LEU A 55 -15.48 -7.91 -18.66
C LEU A 55 -16.64 -8.46 -17.84
N ALA A 56 -16.73 -8.12 -16.56
CA ALA A 56 -17.81 -8.55 -15.67
C ALA A 56 -19.21 -8.03 -16.07
N ASN A 57 -19.28 -7.00 -16.94
CA ASN A 57 -20.54 -6.42 -17.43
C ASN A 57 -20.71 -6.55 -18.95
N SER A 58 -20.04 -7.50 -19.56
CA SER A 58 -20.09 -7.77 -20.99
C SER A 58 -20.51 -9.23 -21.24
N PRO A 59 -20.79 -9.64 -22.50
CA PRO A 59 -21.01 -11.04 -22.84
C PRO A 59 -19.85 -11.99 -22.52
N LEU A 60 -18.69 -11.44 -22.13
CA LEU A 60 -17.50 -12.20 -21.71
C LEU A 60 -17.47 -12.51 -20.20
N GLU A 61 -18.49 -12.09 -19.43
CA GLU A 61 -18.60 -12.39 -18.00
C GLU A 61 -18.39 -13.87 -17.68
N PRO A 62 -19.00 -14.85 -18.40
CA PRO A 62 -18.79 -16.26 -18.07
C PRO A 62 -17.34 -16.71 -18.25
N LEU A 63 -16.60 -16.16 -19.22
CA LEU A 63 -15.17 -16.44 -19.38
C LEU A 63 -14.34 -15.83 -18.28
N TYR A 64 -14.69 -14.61 -17.85
CA TYR A 64 -14.04 -13.95 -16.72
C TYR A 64 -14.25 -14.72 -15.41
N ALA A 65 -15.48 -15.17 -15.12
CA ALA A 65 -15.78 -15.99 -13.95
C ALA A 65 -15.02 -17.33 -14.00
N GLN A 66 -15.05 -18.05 -15.14
CA GLN A 66 -14.31 -19.30 -15.32
C GLN A 66 -12.79 -19.11 -15.10
N LEU A 67 -12.22 -17.99 -15.54
CA LEU A 67 -10.80 -17.69 -15.29
C LEU A 67 -10.51 -17.55 -13.80
N LEU A 68 -11.35 -16.86 -13.04
CA LEU A 68 -11.18 -16.67 -11.61
C LEU A 68 -11.32 -17.96 -10.81
N GLU A 69 -12.24 -18.82 -11.24
CA GLU A 69 -12.54 -20.12 -10.63
C GLU A 69 -11.61 -21.25 -11.12
N LEU A 70 -10.70 -20.97 -12.09
CA LEU A 70 -9.79 -21.97 -12.63
C LEU A 70 -9.05 -22.71 -11.49
N PRO A 71 -9.22 -24.03 -11.35
CA PRO A 71 -8.58 -24.78 -10.27
C PRO A 71 -7.08 -24.90 -10.54
N VAL A 72 -6.27 -24.31 -9.67
CA VAL A 72 -4.81 -24.40 -9.70
C VAL A 72 -4.36 -25.23 -8.52
N ALA A 73 -3.59 -26.28 -8.77
CA ALA A 73 -3.09 -27.18 -7.74
C ALA A 73 -1.58 -27.37 -7.87
N ILE A 74 -0.89 -27.26 -6.73
CA ILE A 74 0.52 -27.66 -6.58
C ILE A 74 0.54 -28.83 -5.59
N GLN A 75 1.05 -29.97 -6.04
CA GLN A 75 1.15 -31.16 -5.21
C GLN A 75 2.59 -31.66 -5.16
N VAL A 76 3.10 -31.89 -3.95
CA VAL A 76 4.42 -32.47 -3.70
C VAL A 76 4.23 -33.60 -2.66
N GLY A 77 4.26 -34.85 -3.13
CA GLY A 77 3.97 -36.01 -2.29
C GLY A 77 2.56 -35.95 -1.69
N GLY A 78 2.47 -35.99 -0.37
CA GLY A 78 1.20 -35.87 0.37
C GLY A 78 0.73 -34.43 0.62
N LEU A 79 1.56 -33.43 0.33
CA LEU A 79 1.20 -32.02 0.48
C LEU A 79 0.55 -31.50 -0.80
N ALA A 80 -0.72 -31.12 -0.74
CA ALA A 80 -1.44 -30.51 -1.83
C ALA A 80 -1.99 -29.12 -1.41
N ILE A 81 -1.82 -28.14 -2.29
CA ILE A 81 -2.49 -26.83 -2.23
C ILE A 81 -3.28 -26.71 -3.50
N ALA A 82 -4.59 -26.92 -3.40
CA ALA A 82 -5.54 -26.82 -4.51
C ALA A 82 -6.53 -25.71 -4.18
N LYS A 83 -6.53 -24.64 -4.97
CA LYS A 83 -7.39 -23.46 -4.78
C LYS A 83 -7.76 -22.87 -6.14
N PRO A 84 -8.88 -22.13 -6.26
CA PRO A 84 -9.16 -21.28 -7.42
C PRO A 84 -8.06 -20.26 -7.66
N LEU A 85 -7.87 -19.85 -8.92
CA LEU A 85 -6.87 -18.85 -9.32
C LEU A 85 -7.01 -17.55 -8.50
N LEU A 86 -8.24 -17.09 -8.26
CA LEU A 86 -8.54 -15.93 -7.43
C LEU A 86 -7.85 -16.02 -6.05
N LEU A 87 -7.95 -17.17 -5.37
CA LEU A 87 -7.33 -17.35 -4.05
C LEU A 87 -5.80 -17.47 -4.12
N TRP A 88 -5.24 -17.96 -5.24
CA TRP A 88 -3.79 -17.93 -5.46
C TRP A 88 -3.28 -16.50 -5.60
N VAL A 89 -4.03 -15.64 -6.27
CA VAL A 89 -3.71 -14.20 -6.35
C VAL A 89 -3.79 -13.56 -4.96
N ASN A 90 -4.89 -13.78 -4.23
CA ASN A 90 -5.13 -13.14 -2.94
C ASN A 90 -4.15 -13.63 -1.84
N ASP A 91 -3.77 -14.90 -1.82
CA ASP A 91 -2.85 -15.45 -0.81
C ASP A 91 -1.37 -15.37 -1.25
N GLY A 92 -1.10 -15.64 -2.53
CA GLY A 92 0.27 -15.75 -3.05
C GLY A 92 0.84 -14.42 -3.51
N LEU A 93 0.19 -13.72 -4.46
CA LEU A 93 0.70 -12.44 -4.95
C LEU A 93 0.65 -11.37 -3.86
N MET A 94 -0.40 -11.36 -3.02
CA MET A 94 -0.46 -10.42 -1.90
C MET A 94 0.61 -10.71 -0.85
N ALA A 95 1.09 -11.96 -0.69
CA ALA A 95 2.24 -12.22 0.17
C ALA A 95 3.53 -11.56 -0.37
N VAL A 96 3.70 -11.49 -1.69
CA VAL A 96 4.81 -10.76 -2.33
C VAL A 96 4.67 -9.25 -2.12
N PHE A 97 3.45 -8.70 -2.28
CA PHE A 97 3.16 -7.31 -1.96
C PHE A 97 3.51 -6.99 -0.49
N PHE A 98 3.02 -7.78 0.45
CA PHE A 98 3.29 -7.57 1.87
C PHE A 98 4.75 -7.82 2.26
N MET A 99 5.51 -8.61 1.48
CA MET A 99 6.96 -8.72 1.65
C MET A 99 7.64 -7.39 1.28
N LEU A 100 7.21 -6.73 0.20
CA LEU A 100 7.67 -5.38 -0.14
C LEU A 100 7.34 -4.38 0.96
N VAL A 101 6.08 -4.37 1.45
CA VAL A 101 5.67 -3.52 2.58
C VAL A 101 6.53 -3.77 3.82
N GLY A 102 6.84 -5.04 4.14
CA GLY A 102 7.74 -5.38 5.25
C GLY A 102 9.16 -4.82 5.10
N LEU A 103 9.70 -4.81 3.87
CA LEU A 103 10.99 -4.19 3.56
C LEU A 103 10.94 -2.67 3.71
N GLU A 104 9.89 -2.02 3.17
CA GLU A 104 9.67 -0.58 3.25
C GLU A 104 9.48 -0.12 4.70
N VAL A 105 8.62 -0.78 5.48
CA VAL A 105 8.41 -0.50 6.91
C VAL A 105 9.73 -0.58 7.67
N LYS A 106 10.50 -1.66 7.44
CA LYS A 106 11.79 -1.82 8.10
C LYS A 106 12.76 -0.69 7.76
N ARG A 107 12.86 -0.32 6.49
CA ARG A 107 13.71 0.77 6.02
C ARG A 107 13.28 2.11 6.63
N GLU A 108 11.98 2.43 6.58
CA GLU A 108 11.46 3.69 7.13
C GLU A 108 11.66 3.82 8.63
N ILE A 109 11.48 2.74 9.40
CA ILE A 109 11.70 2.76 10.87
C ILE A 109 13.19 2.88 11.21
N MET A 110 14.09 2.26 10.44
CA MET A 110 15.51 2.22 10.80
C MET A 110 16.35 3.32 10.15
N GLU A 111 15.99 3.78 8.96
CA GLU A 111 16.80 4.71 8.16
C GLU A 111 16.00 5.89 7.58
N GLY A 112 14.66 5.82 7.55
CA GLY A 112 13.78 6.81 6.93
C GLY A 112 13.22 7.85 7.89
N GLU A 113 12.12 8.49 7.48
CA GLU A 113 11.42 9.54 8.25
C GLU A 113 10.88 9.04 9.59
N LEU A 114 10.51 7.75 9.68
CA LEU A 114 10.02 7.14 10.91
C LEU A 114 11.12 6.82 11.93
N SER A 115 12.40 6.95 11.55
CA SER A 115 13.54 6.74 12.45
C SER A 115 13.67 7.84 13.50
N ASN A 116 13.13 9.03 13.24
CA ASN A 116 13.13 10.16 14.16
C ASN A 116 11.73 10.39 14.74
N ALA A 117 11.58 10.29 16.06
CA ALA A 117 10.31 10.44 16.74
C ALA A 117 9.58 11.78 16.45
N SER A 118 10.32 12.88 16.23
CA SER A 118 9.71 14.18 15.90
C SER A 118 9.09 14.19 14.49
N ASN A 119 9.71 13.52 13.51
CA ASN A 119 9.21 13.42 12.14
C ASN A 119 8.10 12.39 12.04
N ALA A 120 8.21 11.30 12.79
CA ALA A 120 7.24 10.21 12.83
C ALA A 120 5.92 10.61 13.53
N ALA A 121 5.94 11.56 14.47
CA ALA A 121 4.79 11.88 15.31
C ALA A 121 3.55 12.25 14.48
N LEU A 122 3.68 13.12 13.49
CA LEU A 122 2.54 13.57 12.68
C LEU A 122 1.97 12.47 11.78
N PRO A 123 2.79 11.70 11.00
CA PRO A 123 2.29 10.53 10.25
C PRO A 123 1.63 9.48 11.13
N VAL A 124 2.22 9.16 12.31
CA VAL A 124 1.66 8.18 13.26
C VAL A 124 0.29 8.61 13.76
N VAL A 125 0.17 9.85 14.24
CA VAL A 125 -1.10 10.39 14.74
C VAL A 125 -2.12 10.48 13.60
N GLY A 126 -1.70 10.88 12.40
CA GLY A 126 -2.54 10.92 11.20
C GLY A 126 -3.07 9.54 10.81
N ALA A 127 -2.22 8.51 10.81
CA ALA A 127 -2.60 7.14 10.50
C ALA A 127 -3.54 6.55 11.57
N LEU A 128 -3.24 6.72 12.86
CA LEU A 128 -4.13 6.27 13.94
C LEU A 128 -5.52 6.91 13.85
N GLY A 129 -5.60 8.23 13.59
CA GLY A 129 -6.85 8.90 13.32
C GLY A 129 -7.53 8.39 12.05
N GLY A 130 -6.73 8.15 11.00
CA GLY A 130 -7.17 7.61 9.72
C GLY A 130 -7.68 6.17 9.78
N MET A 131 -7.28 5.38 10.77
CA MET A 131 -7.85 4.05 11.05
C MET A 131 -9.07 4.15 11.97
N ALA A 132 -8.99 4.94 13.05
CA ALA A 132 -10.07 5.05 14.02
C ALA A 132 -11.33 5.71 13.44
N GLY A 133 -11.17 6.79 12.67
CA GLY A 133 -12.31 7.53 12.09
C GLY A 133 -13.23 6.64 11.23
N PRO A 134 -12.72 5.98 10.17
CA PRO A 134 -13.55 5.10 9.34
C PRO A 134 -14.08 3.89 10.11
N ALA A 135 -13.31 3.32 11.05
CA ALA A 135 -13.79 2.23 11.89
C ALA A 135 -15.02 2.63 12.70
N LEU A 136 -14.97 3.81 13.36
CA LEU A 136 -16.10 4.33 14.12
C LEU A 136 -17.33 4.62 13.27
N VAL A 137 -17.14 5.17 12.05
CA VAL A 137 -18.24 5.40 11.10
C VAL A 137 -18.86 4.08 10.67
N PHE A 138 -18.03 3.08 10.33
CA PHE A 138 -18.53 1.76 9.94
C PHE A 138 -19.32 1.09 11.08
N LEU A 139 -18.78 1.10 12.30
CA LEU A 139 -19.43 0.55 13.48
C LEU A 139 -20.78 1.26 13.77
N ALA A 140 -20.84 2.57 13.59
CA ALA A 140 -22.08 3.34 13.77
C ALA A 140 -23.15 2.99 12.73
N CYS A 141 -22.77 2.76 11.46
CA CYS A 141 -23.69 2.36 10.39
C CYS A 141 -24.23 0.94 10.57
N ASN A 142 -23.43 0.05 11.15
CA ASN A 142 -23.75 -1.38 11.28
C ASN A 142 -24.03 -1.82 12.73
N TRP A 143 -24.38 -0.84 13.60
CA TRP A 143 -24.62 -1.12 15.02
C TRP A 143 -25.77 -2.11 15.20
N GLY A 144 -25.52 -3.19 15.92
CA GLY A 144 -26.50 -4.23 16.24
C GLY A 144 -26.51 -5.42 15.27
N ASP A 145 -25.71 -5.42 14.22
CA ASP A 145 -25.51 -6.56 13.31
C ASP A 145 -24.09 -7.14 13.53
N GLU A 146 -24.02 -8.23 14.31
CA GLU A 146 -22.74 -8.88 14.67
C GLU A 146 -21.98 -9.41 13.46
N GLU A 147 -22.68 -9.86 12.40
CA GLU A 147 -22.03 -10.33 11.18
C GLU A 147 -21.44 -9.17 10.39
N ALA A 148 -22.21 -8.11 10.18
CA ALA A 148 -21.77 -6.92 9.48
C ALA A 148 -20.59 -6.24 10.20
N LEU A 149 -20.57 -6.26 11.54
CA LEU A 149 -19.49 -5.66 12.33
C LEU A 149 -18.11 -6.23 12.01
N ARG A 150 -17.98 -7.45 11.47
CA ARG A 150 -16.70 -8.03 11.04
C ARG A 150 -16.00 -7.18 9.98
N GLY A 151 -16.75 -6.42 9.18
CA GLY A 151 -16.23 -5.57 8.11
C GLY A 151 -15.62 -4.25 8.57
N TRP A 152 -15.52 -3.97 9.88
CA TRP A 152 -15.09 -2.68 10.42
C TRP A 152 -13.72 -2.18 9.93
N ALA A 153 -12.83 -3.10 9.60
CA ALA A 153 -11.49 -2.77 9.13
C ALA A 153 -11.43 -2.45 7.62
N ILE A 154 -12.46 -2.78 6.84
CA ILE A 154 -12.46 -2.57 5.37
C ILE A 154 -12.17 -1.10 5.01
N PRO A 155 -12.85 -0.09 5.60
CA PRO A 155 -12.59 1.30 5.26
C PRO A 155 -11.36 1.90 5.96
N THR A 156 -10.62 1.15 6.78
CA THR A 156 -9.48 1.70 7.53
C THR A 156 -8.19 1.78 6.71
N ALA A 157 -8.04 0.99 5.67
CA ALA A 157 -6.81 0.93 4.87
C ALA A 157 -6.81 1.93 3.71
N THR A 158 -5.59 2.37 3.32
CA THR A 158 -5.35 3.25 2.18
C THR A 158 -4.56 2.49 1.11
N ASP A 159 -4.93 2.63 -0.16
CA ASP A 159 -4.14 2.13 -1.28
C ASP A 159 -3.01 3.13 -1.60
N ILE A 160 -1.80 2.84 -1.13
CA ILE A 160 -0.61 3.68 -1.32
C ILE A 160 -0.32 3.88 -2.82
N ALA A 161 -0.34 2.82 -3.60
CA ALA A 161 0.05 2.87 -5.01
C ALA A 161 -0.88 3.79 -5.81
N PHE A 162 -2.18 3.71 -5.55
CA PHE A 162 -3.16 4.57 -6.20
C PHE A 162 -3.08 6.01 -5.68
N ALA A 163 -3.00 6.21 -4.37
CA ALA A 163 -2.92 7.54 -3.77
C ALA A 163 -1.68 8.32 -4.22
N LEU A 164 -0.49 7.68 -4.22
CA LEU A 164 0.74 8.27 -4.76
C LEU A 164 0.66 8.48 -6.27
N GLY A 165 0.02 7.56 -7.00
CA GLY A 165 -0.23 7.71 -8.44
C GLY A 165 -1.03 8.99 -8.75
N VAL A 166 -2.13 9.23 -8.02
CA VAL A 166 -2.93 10.46 -8.16
C VAL A 166 -2.12 11.71 -7.75
N LEU A 167 -1.35 11.63 -6.66
CA LEU A 167 -0.48 12.73 -6.24
C LEU A 167 0.61 13.03 -7.27
N ALA A 168 1.17 12.01 -7.91
CA ALA A 168 2.17 12.15 -8.96
C ALA A 168 1.62 12.84 -10.23
N LEU A 169 0.33 12.67 -10.56
CA LEU A 169 -0.32 13.39 -11.67
C LEU A 169 -0.35 14.91 -11.48
N LEU A 170 -0.22 15.40 -10.25
CA LEU A 170 -0.13 16.83 -9.96
C LEU A 170 1.24 17.42 -10.31
N GLY A 171 2.26 16.57 -10.49
CA GLY A 171 3.61 16.97 -10.82
C GLY A 171 4.19 17.99 -9.83
N PRO A 172 4.79 19.11 -10.30
CA PRO A 172 5.42 20.11 -9.44
C PRO A 172 4.46 20.89 -8.52
N ARG A 173 3.13 20.71 -8.69
CA ARG A 173 2.13 21.35 -7.83
C ARG A 173 2.05 20.72 -6.44
N ALA A 174 2.43 19.46 -6.31
CA ALA A 174 2.53 18.77 -5.03
C ALA A 174 3.92 18.96 -4.43
N PRO A 175 4.07 19.61 -3.23
CA PRO A 175 5.35 19.71 -2.56
C PRO A 175 5.95 18.32 -2.29
N PRO A 176 7.28 18.14 -2.42
CA PRO A 176 7.93 16.87 -2.06
C PRO A 176 7.64 16.42 -0.64
N SER A 177 7.57 17.35 0.32
CA SER A 177 7.21 17.09 1.72
C SER A 177 5.83 16.46 1.87
N LEU A 178 4.87 16.81 1.00
CA LEU A 178 3.53 16.23 1.00
C LEU A 178 3.55 14.77 0.52
N LYS A 179 4.40 14.45 -0.47
CA LYS A 179 4.59 13.07 -0.95
C LYS A 179 5.21 12.19 0.13
N VAL A 180 6.27 12.69 0.77
CA VAL A 180 6.96 12.00 1.88
C VAL A 180 6.00 11.77 3.04
N PHE A 181 5.20 12.77 3.39
CA PHE A 181 4.21 12.66 4.45
C PHE A 181 3.10 11.64 4.12
N LEU A 182 2.57 11.63 2.88
CA LEU A 182 1.59 10.63 2.45
C LEU A 182 2.18 9.21 2.50
N LEU A 183 3.42 9.04 2.03
CA LEU A 183 4.12 7.76 2.06
C LEU A 183 4.29 7.26 3.51
N ALA A 184 4.81 8.10 4.40
CA ALA A 184 5.01 7.73 5.80
C ALA A 184 3.67 7.37 6.50
N LEU A 185 2.61 8.15 6.26
CA LEU A 185 1.27 7.88 6.79
C LEU A 185 0.74 6.53 6.29
N ALA A 186 0.86 6.29 4.99
CA ALA A 186 0.32 5.10 4.36
C ALA A 186 1.10 3.81 4.76
N ILE A 187 2.42 3.90 4.95
CA ILE A 187 3.22 2.79 5.50
C ILE A 187 2.75 2.41 6.91
N ILE A 188 2.41 3.39 7.76
CA ILE A 188 1.88 3.13 9.10
C ILE A 188 0.46 2.54 9.01
N ASP A 189 -0.35 3.02 8.08
CA ASP A 189 -1.69 2.50 7.78
C ASP A 189 -1.63 1.01 7.38
N ASP A 190 -0.69 0.65 6.49
CA ASP A 190 -0.46 -0.74 6.08
C ASP A 190 0.04 -1.60 7.24
N LEU A 191 0.96 -1.08 8.07
CA LEU A 191 1.38 -1.79 9.28
C LEU A 191 0.20 -2.03 10.22
N GLY A 192 -0.67 -1.02 10.40
CA GLY A 192 -1.91 -1.14 11.16
C GLY A 192 -2.84 -2.20 10.58
N ALA A 193 -3.02 -2.22 9.25
CA ALA A 193 -3.82 -3.22 8.56
C ALA A 193 -3.28 -4.64 8.77
N ILE A 194 -1.95 -4.83 8.69
CA ILE A 194 -1.28 -6.11 8.96
C ILE A 194 -1.59 -6.60 10.39
N ILE A 195 -1.48 -5.72 11.38
CA ILE A 195 -1.77 -6.04 12.78
C ILE A 195 -3.24 -6.40 12.96
N ILE A 196 -4.14 -5.63 12.36
CA ILE A 196 -5.59 -5.88 12.40
C ILE A 196 -5.91 -7.25 11.77
N ILE A 197 -5.37 -7.55 10.60
CA ILE A 197 -5.56 -8.83 9.92
C ILE A 197 -5.07 -9.98 10.80
N ALA A 198 -3.91 -9.85 11.42
CA ALA A 198 -3.34 -10.89 12.28
C ALA A 198 -4.18 -11.18 13.53
N LEU A 199 -4.79 -10.14 14.12
CA LEU A 199 -5.52 -10.25 15.38
C LEU A 199 -6.99 -10.60 15.20
N PHE A 200 -7.65 -10.12 14.15
CA PHE A 200 -9.10 -10.16 14.02
C PHE A 200 -9.61 -11.11 12.92
N TYR A 201 -8.76 -11.45 11.93
CA TYR A 201 -9.17 -12.27 10.77
C TYR A 201 -8.46 -13.63 10.71
N THR A 202 -8.16 -14.19 11.86
CA THR A 202 -7.59 -15.55 11.97
C THR A 202 -8.72 -16.57 12.00
N ALA A 203 -8.62 -17.62 11.17
CA ALA A 203 -9.56 -18.74 11.11
C ALA A 203 -9.23 -19.84 12.14
N GLU A 204 -9.81 -21.02 11.99
CA GLU A 204 -9.48 -22.19 12.83
C GLU A 204 -8.00 -22.54 12.76
N LEU A 205 -7.34 -22.58 13.92
CA LEU A 205 -5.89 -22.77 14.01
C LEU A 205 -5.53 -24.26 13.95
N SER A 206 -4.58 -24.61 13.07
CA SER A 206 -3.92 -25.91 13.07
C SER A 206 -2.62 -25.83 13.90
N PRO A 207 -2.54 -26.46 15.10
CA PRO A 207 -1.37 -26.34 15.97
C PRO A 207 -0.08 -26.86 15.31
N ALA A 208 -0.16 -27.94 14.54
CA ALA A 208 1.00 -28.52 13.87
C ALA A 208 1.58 -27.57 12.80
N ALA A 209 0.72 -26.99 11.96
CA ALA A 209 1.14 -26.03 10.96
C ALA A 209 1.67 -24.73 11.59
N LEU A 210 1.07 -24.31 12.71
CA LEU A 210 1.52 -23.14 13.48
C LEU A 210 2.92 -23.33 14.06
N VAL A 211 3.23 -24.51 14.61
CA VAL A 211 4.57 -24.85 15.11
C VAL A 211 5.58 -24.81 13.97
N LEU A 212 5.25 -25.38 12.81
CA LEU A 212 6.15 -25.34 11.64
C LEU A 212 6.34 -23.91 11.10
N ALA A 213 5.29 -23.09 11.09
CA ALA A 213 5.37 -21.68 10.75
C ALA A 213 6.29 -20.93 11.73
N GLY A 214 6.15 -21.16 13.04
CA GLY A 214 7.01 -20.61 14.07
C GLY A 214 8.48 -21.01 13.90
N LEU A 215 8.75 -22.26 13.58
CA LEU A 215 10.11 -22.72 13.26
C LEU A 215 10.66 -21.99 12.03
N GLY A 216 9.86 -21.82 10.97
CA GLY A 216 10.24 -21.03 9.79
C GLY A 216 10.63 -19.60 10.15
N VAL A 217 9.82 -18.94 10.98
CA VAL A 217 10.11 -17.57 11.48
C VAL A 217 11.41 -17.54 12.28
N ILE A 218 11.61 -18.48 13.22
CA ILE A 218 12.86 -18.58 14.00
C ILE A 218 14.06 -18.76 13.06
N MET A 219 13.95 -19.61 12.05
CA MET A 219 15.04 -19.85 11.09
C MET A 219 15.31 -18.59 10.23
N LEU A 220 14.29 -17.83 9.82
CA LEU A 220 14.46 -16.55 9.10
C LEU A 220 15.29 -15.55 9.93
N PHE A 221 14.96 -15.39 11.20
CA PHE A 221 15.73 -14.50 12.08
C PHE A 221 17.10 -15.07 12.45
N ALA A 222 17.24 -16.38 12.58
CA ALA A 222 18.54 -17.03 12.77
C ALA A 222 19.48 -16.80 11.59
N LEU A 223 19.00 -16.84 10.34
CA LEU A 223 19.78 -16.44 9.16
C LEU A 223 20.27 -14.99 9.25
N ASN A 224 19.40 -14.07 9.70
CA ASN A 224 19.76 -12.66 9.87
C ASN A 224 20.87 -12.52 10.94
N LEU A 225 20.68 -13.11 12.11
CA LEU A 225 21.65 -13.06 13.22
C LEU A 225 22.98 -13.74 12.86
N SER A 226 22.96 -14.75 11.99
CA SER A 226 24.17 -15.42 11.47
C SER A 226 24.88 -14.62 10.37
N GLY A 227 24.38 -13.43 10.01
CA GLY A 227 24.97 -12.56 9.00
C GLY A 227 24.85 -13.06 7.56
N VAL A 228 23.90 -13.94 7.27
CA VAL A 228 23.65 -14.43 5.91
C VAL A 228 23.08 -13.32 5.05
N THR A 229 23.72 -13.01 3.92
CA THR A 229 23.34 -11.93 3.00
C THR A 229 22.69 -12.43 1.71
N ARG A 230 22.65 -13.73 1.49
CA ARG A 230 22.08 -14.34 0.27
C ARG A 230 20.56 -14.26 0.29
N ARG A 231 19.99 -13.36 -0.52
CA ARG A 231 18.53 -13.14 -0.65
C ARG A 231 17.75 -14.44 -0.92
N GLY A 232 18.29 -15.32 -1.78
CA GLY A 232 17.67 -16.60 -2.11
C GLY A 232 17.40 -17.52 -0.90
N ALA A 233 18.24 -17.48 0.14
CA ALA A 233 18.02 -18.27 1.36
C ALA A 233 16.77 -17.80 2.10
N TYR A 234 16.57 -16.47 2.23
CA TYR A 234 15.37 -15.89 2.84
C TYR A 234 14.12 -16.17 2.02
N LEU A 235 14.21 -16.05 0.69
CA LEU A 235 13.06 -16.31 -0.18
C LEU A 235 12.61 -17.76 -0.13
N LEU A 236 13.55 -18.75 -0.16
CA LEU A 236 13.21 -20.15 -0.03
C LEU A 236 12.57 -20.48 1.31
N LEU A 237 13.15 -19.95 2.39
CA LEU A 237 12.60 -20.14 3.74
C LEU A 237 11.31 -19.38 3.92
N GLY A 238 11.16 -18.21 3.27
CA GLY A 238 9.92 -17.42 3.20
C GLY A 238 8.79 -18.21 2.54
N VAL A 239 9.05 -18.88 1.42
CA VAL A 239 8.06 -19.77 0.75
C VAL A 239 7.68 -20.92 1.67
N PHE A 240 8.63 -21.56 2.35
CA PHE A 240 8.33 -22.61 3.33
C PHE A 240 7.43 -22.06 4.45
N THR A 241 7.79 -20.91 5.03
CA THR A 241 7.00 -20.25 6.07
C THR A 241 5.61 -19.89 5.56
N TRP A 242 5.50 -19.39 4.33
CA TRP A 242 4.22 -19.07 3.69
C TRP A 242 3.31 -20.30 3.55
N VAL A 243 3.83 -21.43 3.11
CA VAL A 243 3.08 -22.70 3.03
C VAL A 243 2.59 -23.14 4.42
N CYS A 244 3.44 -23.04 5.45
CA CYS A 244 3.06 -23.40 6.81
C CYS A 244 1.99 -22.45 7.38
N VAL A 245 2.13 -21.13 7.16
CA VAL A 245 1.14 -20.12 7.58
C VAL A 245 -0.17 -20.34 6.85
N LEU A 246 -0.15 -20.60 5.52
CA LEU A 246 -1.34 -20.89 4.72
C LEU A 246 -2.14 -22.10 5.24
N LYS A 247 -1.46 -23.09 5.84
CA LYS A 247 -2.08 -24.30 6.41
C LYS A 247 -2.41 -24.13 7.90
N SER A 248 -1.99 -23.05 8.55
CA SER A 248 -2.15 -22.86 9.99
C SER A 248 -3.48 -22.19 10.39
N GLY A 249 -4.23 -21.63 9.44
CA GLY A 249 -5.43 -20.83 9.72
C GLY A 249 -5.14 -19.33 9.91
N ILE A 250 -3.85 -18.94 9.91
CA ILE A 250 -3.43 -17.53 9.88
C ILE A 250 -3.33 -17.08 8.43
N HIS A 251 -3.52 -15.77 8.18
CA HIS A 251 -3.39 -15.24 6.82
C HIS A 251 -1.98 -15.41 6.26
N ALA A 252 -1.89 -16.05 5.09
CA ALA A 252 -0.65 -16.39 4.41
C ALA A 252 0.23 -15.16 4.12
N THR A 253 -0.37 -13.99 3.92
CA THR A 253 0.31 -12.72 3.64
C THR A 253 1.25 -12.27 4.76
N LEU A 254 0.99 -12.65 6.02
CA LEU A 254 1.88 -12.37 7.15
C LEU A 254 3.28 -12.98 6.98
N ALA A 255 3.37 -14.13 6.33
CA ALA A 255 4.66 -14.73 6.03
C ALA A 255 5.51 -13.84 5.10
N GLY A 256 4.88 -13.12 4.17
CA GLY A 256 5.54 -12.11 3.34
C GLY A 256 6.15 -11.00 4.19
N VAL A 257 5.35 -10.37 5.06
CA VAL A 257 5.82 -9.31 5.97
C VAL A 257 7.01 -9.78 6.80
N ILE A 258 6.87 -10.94 7.47
CA ILE A 258 7.91 -11.51 8.33
C ILE A 258 9.20 -11.78 7.55
N THR A 259 9.06 -12.27 6.32
CA THR A 259 10.21 -12.51 5.43
C THR A 259 10.93 -11.20 5.10
N GLY A 260 10.17 -10.15 4.71
CA GLY A 260 10.73 -8.82 4.46
C GLY A 260 11.45 -8.24 5.69
N LEU A 261 10.82 -8.33 6.86
CA LEU A 261 11.41 -7.88 8.12
C LEU A 261 12.66 -8.67 8.52
N ALA A 262 12.75 -9.95 8.15
CA ALA A 262 13.90 -10.81 8.50
C ALA A 262 15.14 -10.49 7.66
N ILE A 263 15.04 -10.01 6.42
CA ILE A 263 16.19 -9.72 5.55
C ILE A 263 17.02 -8.57 6.10
N PRO A 264 18.37 -8.68 6.24
CA PRO A 264 19.20 -7.63 6.81
C PRO A 264 19.24 -6.37 5.93
N LEU A 265 19.14 -5.18 6.53
CA LEU A 265 19.26 -3.91 5.81
C LEU A 265 20.67 -3.67 5.29
N ARG A 266 21.65 -3.87 6.15
CA ARG A 266 23.10 -3.73 5.82
C ARG A 266 23.85 -4.98 6.24
N ALA A 267 24.80 -5.36 5.44
CA ALA A 267 25.73 -6.43 5.76
C ALA A 267 27.12 -5.87 6.07
N THR A 268 27.93 -6.67 6.80
CA THR A 268 29.27 -6.34 7.24
C THR A 268 30.23 -5.99 6.09
N HIS A 269 29.92 -6.39 4.85
CA HIS A 269 30.75 -6.14 3.67
C HIS A 269 30.17 -5.07 2.72
N GLY A 270 29.27 -4.19 3.20
CA GLY A 270 28.73 -3.07 2.42
C GLY A 270 27.62 -3.42 1.45
N SER A 271 27.12 -4.66 1.41
CA SER A 271 25.91 -5.02 0.67
C SER A 271 24.66 -4.62 1.46
N ALA A 272 23.58 -4.28 0.75
CA ALA A 272 22.30 -3.87 1.33
C ALA A 272 21.16 -4.80 0.84
N PRO A 273 21.13 -6.09 1.28
CA PRO A 273 20.24 -7.09 0.67
C PRO A 273 18.77 -6.75 0.71
N ALA A 274 18.28 -6.08 1.77
CA ALA A 274 16.89 -5.64 1.87
C ALA A 274 16.59 -4.51 0.88
N HIS A 275 17.47 -3.51 0.80
CA HIS A 275 17.31 -2.38 -0.11
C HIS A 275 17.35 -2.82 -1.59
N ASP A 276 18.31 -3.69 -1.94
CA ASP A 276 18.41 -4.25 -3.28
C ASP A 276 17.15 -5.05 -3.65
N LEU A 277 16.59 -5.85 -2.69
CA LEU A 277 15.37 -6.62 -2.94
C LEU A 277 14.15 -5.71 -3.05
N GLU A 278 14.05 -4.67 -2.24
CA GLU A 278 13.00 -3.65 -2.32
C GLU A 278 12.96 -3.02 -3.71
N GLN A 279 14.13 -2.58 -4.21
CA GLN A 279 14.26 -1.99 -5.55
C GLN A 279 13.91 -2.97 -6.67
N ASP A 280 14.33 -4.23 -6.54
CA ASP A 280 14.02 -5.27 -7.53
C ASP A 280 12.54 -5.64 -7.54
N LEU A 281 11.87 -5.67 -6.37
CA LEU A 281 10.46 -6.04 -6.24
C LEU A 281 9.49 -4.92 -6.61
N HIS A 282 9.86 -3.67 -6.35
CA HIS A 282 8.95 -2.53 -6.54
C HIS A 282 8.32 -2.48 -7.96
N PRO A 283 9.06 -2.65 -9.08
CA PRO A 283 8.44 -2.69 -10.41
C PRO A 283 7.49 -3.88 -10.60
N TRP A 284 7.85 -5.05 -10.08
CA TRP A 284 7.01 -6.26 -10.18
C TRP A 284 5.71 -6.11 -9.41
N VAL A 285 5.77 -5.48 -8.25
CA VAL A 285 4.57 -5.21 -7.46
C VAL A 285 3.71 -4.15 -8.15
N ALA A 286 4.29 -3.03 -8.55
CA ALA A 286 3.55 -1.92 -9.15
C ALA A 286 2.92 -2.24 -10.51
N PHE A 287 3.60 -3.02 -11.36
CA PHE A 287 3.16 -3.33 -12.74
C PHE A 287 2.65 -4.75 -12.94
N GLY A 288 2.80 -5.63 -11.96
CA GLY A 288 2.36 -7.03 -12.02
C GLY A 288 1.39 -7.38 -10.90
N VAL A 289 1.87 -7.44 -9.65
CA VAL A 289 1.08 -7.96 -8.52
C VAL A 289 -0.20 -7.16 -8.30
N LEU A 290 -0.10 -5.84 -8.12
CA LEU A 290 -1.25 -4.98 -7.86
C LEU A 290 -2.24 -4.91 -9.03
N PRO A 291 -1.81 -4.76 -10.31
CA PRO A 291 -2.74 -4.83 -11.43
C PRO A 291 -3.44 -6.17 -11.59
N VAL A 292 -2.74 -7.30 -11.38
CA VAL A 292 -3.37 -8.63 -11.41
C VAL A 292 -4.38 -8.77 -10.26
N PHE A 293 -4.01 -8.33 -9.05
CA PHE A 293 -4.95 -8.31 -7.92
C PHE A 293 -6.19 -7.44 -8.21
N ALA A 294 -6.01 -6.23 -8.76
CA ALA A 294 -7.11 -5.37 -9.14
C ALA A 294 -7.99 -5.99 -10.22
N PHE A 295 -7.39 -6.63 -11.22
CA PHE A 295 -8.13 -7.34 -12.26
C PHE A 295 -8.99 -8.47 -11.68
N THR A 296 -8.47 -9.25 -10.77
CA THR A 296 -9.21 -10.39 -10.20
C THR A 296 -10.26 -9.99 -9.16
N ASN A 297 -10.10 -8.83 -8.48
CA ASN A 297 -10.96 -8.43 -7.37
C ASN A 297 -11.89 -7.23 -7.65
N ALA A 298 -11.65 -6.45 -8.73
CA ALA A 298 -12.49 -5.29 -9.04
C ALA A 298 -13.67 -5.60 -9.95
N GLY A 299 -13.71 -6.76 -10.58
CA GLY A 299 -14.82 -7.16 -11.45
C GLY A 299 -16.10 -7.40 -10.65
N VAL A 300 -17.12 -6.57 -10.88
CA VAL A 300 -18.43 -6.66 -10.24
C VAL A 300 -19.53 -6.53 -11.30
N GLY A 301 -20.50 -7.43 -11.28
CA GLY A 301 -21.69 -7.36 -12.12
C GLY A 301 -22.61 -6.22 -11.65
N LEU A 302 -22.90 -5.30 -12.53
CA LEU A 302 -23.79 -4.14 -12.24
C LEU A 302 -25.24 -4.43 -12.67
N ALA A 303 -25.47 -5.53 -13.41
CA ALA A 303 -26.79 -5.92 -13.87
C ALA A 303 -27.70 -6.30 -12.70
N GLY A 304 -28.88 -5.67 -12.63
CA GLY A 304 -29.84 -5.95 -11.57
C GLY A 304 -29.62 -5.22 -10.24
N LEU A 305 -28.65 -4.33 -10.16
CA LEU A 305 -28.46 -3.47 -8.99
C LEU A 305 -29.63 -2.50 -8.85
N ALA A 306 -30.46 -2.74 -7.82
CA ALA A 306 -31.48 -1.78 -7.41
C ALA A 306 -30.84 -0.66 -6.55
N ALA A 307 -31.40 0.56 -6.58
CA ALA A 307 -30.95 1.65 -5.74
C ALA A 307 -30.99 1.31 -4.22
N SER A 308 -31.78 0.33 -3.82
CA SER A 308 -31.85 -0.20 -2.45
C SER A 308 -30.52 -0.84 -2.00
N HIS A 309 -29.74 -1.45 -2.91
CA HIS A 309 -28.43 -2.00 -2.59
C HIS A 309 -27.45 -0.90 -2.15
N LEU A 310 -27.52 0.30 -2.75
CA LEU A 310 -26.64 1.42 -2.37
C LEU A 310 -26.88 1.94 -0.94
N LEU A 311 -28.01 1.56 -0.33
CA LEU A 311 -28.38 1.92 1.04
C LEU A 311 -28.15 0.80 2.05
N HIS A 312 -27.54 -0.33 1.63
CA HIS A 312 -27.22 -1.42 2.54
C HIS A 312 -26.23 -0.93 3.63
N PRO A 313 -26.42 -1.24 4.92
CA PRO A 313 -25.60 -0.71 6.02
C PRO A 313 -24.10 -0.94 5.83
N ILE A 314 -23.69 -2.12 5.34
CA ILE A 314 -22.28 -2.44 5.05
C ILE A 314 -21.73 -1.49 3.98
N GLN A 315 -22.47 -1.30 2.89
CA GLN A 315 -22.06 -0.43 1.79
C GLN A 315 -21.96 1.03 2.23
N LEU A 316 -22.95 1.51 3.01
CA LEU A 316 -22.90 2.85 3.61
C LEU A 316 -21.74 2.99 4.59
N GLY A 317 -21.51 1.99 5.44
CA GLY A 317 -20.42 1.97 6.40
C GLY A 317 -19.04 2.07 5.74
N ILE A 318 -18.82 1.32 4.64
CA ILE A 318 -17.58 1.37 3.87
C ILE A 318 -17.47 2.71 3.14
N GLY A 319 -18.50 3.10 2.39
CA GLY A 319 -18.49 4.34 1.61
C GLY A 319 -18.29 5.59 2.46
N LEU A 320 -19.09 5.75 3.52
CA LEU A 320 -18.97 6.87 4.46
C LEU A 320 -17.67 6.76 5.30
N GLY A 321 -17.24 5.54 5.63
CA GLY A 321 -15.97 5.32 6.31
C GLY A 321 -14.79 5.88 5.52
N LEU A 322 -14.70 5.56 4.24
CA LEU A 322 -13.65 6.06 3.33
C LEU A 322 -13.81 7.55 3.02
N LEU A 323 -15.05 8.03 2.72
CA LEU A 323 -15.28 9.40 2.27
C LEU A 323 -15.36 10.43 3.39
N VAL A 324 -15.80 10.05 4.57
CA VAL A 324 -16.00 10.96 5.69
C VAL A 324 -15.13 10.57 6.88
N GLY A 325 -15.19 9.30 7.28
CA GLY A 325 -14.46 8.79 8.44
C GLY A 325 -12.95 8.96 8.31
N LYS A 326 -12.39 8.60 7.14
CA LYS A 326 -10.95 8.72 6.85
C LYS A 326 -10.50 10.18 6.89
N GLN A 327 -11.28 11.08 6.27
CA GLN A 327 -10.96 12.51 6.24
C GLN A 327 -11.05 13.15 7.63
N LEU A 328 -12.13 12.89 8.36
CA LEU A 328 -12.30 13.42 9.72
C LEU A 328 -11.24 12.86 10.66
N GLY A 329 -10.91 11.59 10.52
CA GLY A 329 -9.89 10.92 11.32
C GLY A 329 -8.49 11.49 11.07
N VAL A 330 -8.05 11.53 9.82
CA VAL A 330 -6.72 12.06 9.44
C VAL A 330 -6.63 13.56 9.73
N MET A 331 -7.58 14.35 9.21
CA MET A 331 -7.54 15.81 9.37
C MET A 331 -7.72 16.23 10.83
N GLY A 332 -8.65 15.59 11.56
CA GLY A 332 -8.93 15.87 12.95
C GLY A 332 -7.74 15.57 13.85
N SER A 333 -7.12 14.40 13.68
CA SER A 333 -5.95 14.00 14.48
C SER A 333 -4.73 14.89 14.21
N ILE A 334 -4.46 15.25 12.95
CA ILE A 334 -3.41 16.19 12.57
C ILE A 334 -3.71 17.59 13.16
N TRP A 335 -4.95 18.06 13.09
CA TRP A 335 -5.35 19.34 13.64
C TRP A 335 -5.16 19.39 15.16
N VAL A 336 -5.61 18.36 15.87
CA VAL A 336 -5.42 18.25 17.34
C VAL A 336 -3.93 18.24 17.66
N SER A 337 -3.13 17.40 16.97
CA SER A 337 -1.69 17.29 17.17
C SER A 337 -0.97 18.64 17.00
N ALA A 338 -1.33 19.39 15.96
CA ALA A 338 -0.78 20.72 15.72
C ALA A 338 -1.20 21.74 16.79
N ARG A 339 -2.45 21.65 17.32
CA ARG A 339 -2.96 22.55 18.35
C ARG A 339 -2.32 22.34 19.69
N ILE A 340 -2.02 21.11 20.09
CA ILE A 340 -1.33 20.81 21.35
C ILE A 340 0.19 20.92 21.24
N GLY A 341 0.71 21.28 20.07
CA GLY A 341 2.16 21.45 19.83
C GLY A 341 2.95 20.15 19.78
N LEU A 342 2.27 18.99 19.56
CA LEU A 342 2.91 17.67 19.48
C LEU A 342 3.76 17.53 18.20
N ALA A 343 3.28 18.08 17.08
CA ALA A 343 3.98 18.05 15.80
C ALA A 343 3.62 19.26 14.94
N ALA A 344 4.57 19.70 14.10
CA ALA A 344 4.36 20.75 13.12
C ALA A 344 3.93 20.15 11.77
N LEU A 345 3.23 20.95 10.95
CA LEU A 345 2.91 20.56 9.57
C LEU A 345 4.21 20.38 8.75
N PRO A 346 4.20 19.49 7.74
CA PRO A 346 5.33 19.32 6.83
C PRO A 346 5.73 20.66 6.19
N GLU A 347 7.04 20.88 6.02
CA GLU A 347 7.56 22.14 5.51
C GLU A 347 6.96 22.53 4.16
N GLY A 348 6.60 23.80 4.02
CA GLY A 348 6.01 24.34 2.78
C GLY A 348 4.58 23.86 2.48
N THR A 349 3.92 23.15 3.42
CA THR A 349 2.52 22.73 3.28
C THR A 349 1.55 23.67 3.99
N ASN A 350 0.30 23.64 3.57
CA ASN A 350 -0.80 24.38 4.18
C ASN A 350 -1.99 23.47 4.47
N TRP A 351 -2.93 23.93 5.29
CA TRP A 351 -4.09 23.14 5.72
C TRP A 351 -4.95 22.62 4.55
N ARG A 352 -5.01 23.35 3.44
CA ARG A 352 -5.74 22.90 2.22
C ARG A 352 -5.04 21.70 1.58
N GLN A 353 -3.70 21.71 1.56
CA GLN A 353 -2.93 20.59 1.03
C GLN A 353 -3.02 19.36 1.94
N ILE A 354 -3.02 19.55 3.27
CA ILE A 354 -3.27 18.48 4.23
C ILE A 354 -4.69 17.92 4.05
N TYR A 355 -5.70 18.78 3.83
CA TYR A 355 -7.06 18.31 3.54
C TYR A 355 -7.12 17.53 2.21
N GLY A 356 -6.46 18.03 1.16
CA GLY A 356 -6.36 17.30 -0.10
C GLY A 356 -5.66 15.94 0.03
N LEU A 357 -4.64 15.87 0.88
CA LEU A 357 -3.98 14.61 1.24
C LEU A 357 -4.94 13.70 2.02
N ALA A 358 -5.66 14.21 3.02
CA ALA A 358 -6.66 13.45 3.76
C ALA A 358 -7.77 12.88 2.85
N LEU A 359 -8.14 13.61 1.78
CA LEU A 359 -9.02 13.08 0.74
C LEU A 359 -8.37 11.89 0.01
N LEU A 360 -7.08 11.98 -0.36
CA LEU A 360 -6.38 10.88 -1.04
C LEU A 360 -6.24 9.64 -0.15
N THR A 361 -6.14 9.77 1.17
CA THR A 361 -6.12 8.60 2.06
C THR A 361 -7.45 7.84 2.09
N GLY A 362 -8.56 8.44 1.63
CA GLY A 362 -9.84 7.76 1.41
C GLY A 362 -9.86 6.82 0.18
N ILE A 363 -8.76 6.72 -0.59
CA ILE A 363 -8.60 5.73 -1.65
C ILE A 363 -8.25 4.39 -1.00
N GLY A 364 -9.24 3.55 -0.74
CA GLY A 364 -9.02 2.24 -0.11
C GLY A 364 -8.72 1.13 -1.11
N PHE A 365 -9.22 1.24 -2.32
CA PHE A 365 -9.20 0.34 -3.48
C PHE A 365 -8.63 -1.07 -3.20
N THR A 366 -7.38 -1.39 -3.60
CA THR A 366 -6.83 -2.75 -3.48
C THR A 366 -6.78 -3.25 -2.05
N MET A 367 -6.41 -2.39 -1.10
CA MET A 367 -6.29 -2.76 0.31
C MET A 367 -7.66 -2.98 0.97
N SER A 368 -8.65 -2.11 0.70
CA SER A 368 -10.01 -2.32 1.19
C SER A 368 -10.67 -3.54 0.57
N LEU A 369 -10.46 -3.80 -0.74
CA LEU A 369 -10.94 -5.04 -1.37
C LEU A 369 -10.28 -6.26 -0.73
N PHE A 370 -8.98 -6.23 -0.49
CA PHE A 370 -8.26 -7.32 0.15
C PHE A 370 -8.80 -7.61 1.56
N ILE A 371 -8.96 -6.59 2.41
CA ILE A 371 -9.53 -6.77 3.75
C ILE A 371 -10.97 -7.26 3.65
N GLY A 372 -11.74 -6.83 2.64
CA GLY A 372 -13.10 -7.31 2.38
C GLY A 372 -13.15 -8.82 2.16
N THR A 373 -12.22 -9.38 1.37
CA THR A 373 -12.14 -10.83 1.15
C THR A 373 -11.77 -11.63 2.39
N LEU A 374 -11.19 -10.97 3.40
CA LEU A 374 -10.83 -11.58 4.69
C LEU A 374 -11.94 -11.46 5.72
N ALA A 375 -12.71 -10.38 5.67
CA ALA A 375 -13.74 -10.06 6.65
C ALA A 375 -14.97 -10.97 6.52
N PHE A 376 -15.30 -11.35 5.29
CA PHE A 376 -16.50 -12.15 5.02
C PHE A 376 -16.16 -13.43 4.25
N PRO A 377 -16.74 -14.58 4.63
CA PRO A 377 -16.63 -15.81 3.84
C PRO A 377 -17.25 -15.61 2.46
N ALA A 378 -16.75 -16.38 1.49
CA ALA A 378 -17.04 -16.25 0.07
C ALA A 378 -18.52 -15.90 -0.22
N GLU A 379 -18.71 -14.87 -1.06
CA GLU A 379 -19.96 -14.40 -1.66
C GLU A 379 -20.88 -13.54 -0.79
N ALA A 380 -20.83 -13.62 0.55
CA ALA A 380 -21.61 -12.72 1.38
C ALA A 380 -21.07 -11.28 1.24
N TYR A 381 -21.92 -10.36 0.82
CA TYR A 381 -21.62 -8.93 0.69
C TYR A 381 -20.54 -8.54 -0.34
N ASP A 382 -20.05 -9.48 -1.17
CA ASP A 382 -18.94 -9.22 -2.12
C ASP A 382 -19.26 -8.06 -3.08
N ILE A 383 -20.49 -8.04 -3.64
CA ILE A 383 -20.95 -6.97 -4.52
C ILE A 383 -20.99 -5.63 -3.78
N ASP A 384 -21.55 -5.61 -2.56
CA ASP A 384 -21.71 -4.40 -1.75
C ASP A 384 -20.34 -3.79 -1.39
N ILE A 385 -19.38 -4.64 -1.01
CA ILE A 385 -18.01 -4.23 -0.67
C ILE A 385 -17.32 -3.64 -1.90
N ARG A 386 -17.32 -4.35 -3.02
CA ARG A 386 -16.64 -3.91 -4.25
C ARG A 386 -17.18 -2.59 -4.74
N ILE A 387 -18.51 -2.42 -4.81
CA ILE A 387 -19.13 -1.17 -5.25
C ILE A 387 -18.80 -0.02 -4.32
N ALA A 388 -18.94 -0.21 -3.00
CA ALA A 388 -18.65 0.84 -2.02
C ALA A 388 -17.20 1.31 -2.10
N VAL A 389 -16.26 0.35 -2.15
CA VAL A 389 -14.82 0.64 -2.22
C VAL A 389 -14.45 1.34 -3.53
N LEU A 390 -14.95 0.84 -4.68
CA LEU A 390 -14.64 1.44 -5.99
C LEU A 390 -15.19 2.86 -6.09
N LEU A 391 -16.46 3.07 -5.74
CA LEU A 391 -17.09 4.40 -5.78
C LEU A 391 -16.40 5.38 -4.83
N ALA A 392 -16.16 4.98 -3.59
CA ALA A 392 -15.49 5.83 -2.60
C ALA A 392 -14.07 6.19 -3.06
N SER A 393 -13.32 5.23 -3.60
CA SER A 393 -11.95 5.46 -4.09
C SER A 393 -11.92 6.44 -5.26
N VAL A 394 -12.83 6.32 -6.24
CA VAL A 394 -12.92 7.24 -7.37
C VAL A 394 -13.32 8.65 -6.91
N ILE A 395 -14.27 8.77 -6.00
CA ILE A 395 -14.69 10.07 -5.43
C ILE A 395 -13.53 10.70 -4.65
N SER A 396 -12.87 9.93 -3.77
CA SER A 396 -11.71 10.39 -2.99
C SER A 396 -10.55 10.85 -3.87
N ALA A 397 -10.20 10.07 -4.91
CA ALA A 397 -9.18 10.42 -5.87
C ALA A 397 -9.50 11.72 -6.60
N THR A 398 -10.73 11.85 -7.11
CA THR A 398 -11.19 13.02 -7.85
C THR A 398 -11.21 14.27 -6.96
N CYS A 399 -11.81 14.17 -5.78
CA CYS A 399 -11.89 15.30 -4.84
C CYS A 399 -10.47 15.71 -4.36
N GLY A 400 -9.63 14.76 -4.00
CA GLY A 400 -8.24 15.01 -3.61
C GLY A 400 -7.44 15.71 -4.70
N TYR A 401 -7.53 15.19 -5.93
CA TYR A 401 -6.89 15.82 -7.10
C TYR A 401 -7.37 17.25 -7.33
N LEU A 402 -8.68 17.50 -7.31
CA LEU A 402 -9.27 18.84 -7.53
C LEU A 402 -8.85 19.84 -6.44
N VAL A 403 -8.82 19.41 -5.18
CA VAL A 403 -8.39 20.26 -4.06
C VAL A 403 -6.91 20.62 -4.18
N LEU A 404 -6.06 19.65 -4.57
CA LEU A 404 -4.61 19.82 -4.67
C LEU A 404 -4.19 20.54 -5.97
N ARG A 405 -4.97 20.43 -7.05
CA ARG A 405 -4.68 21.08 -8.34
C ARG A 405 -4.58 22.60 -8.28
N HIS A 406 -5.30 23.24 -7.34
CA HIS A 406 -5.32 24.68 -7.18
C HIS A 406 -4.68 25.11 -5.85
N PRO A 407 -3.35 25.02 -5.68
CA PRO A 407 -2.72 25.55 -4.49
C PRO A 407 -2.83 27.08 -4.52
N ARG A 408 -3.39 27.70 -3.46
CA ARG A 408 -3.09 29.10 -3.20
C ARG A 408 -1.60 29.14 -2.84
N GLN A 409 -0.81 29.76 -3.66
CA GLN A 409 0.58 30.09 -3.33
C GLN A 409 0.57 30.87 -2.01
N GLY A 410 0.99 30.23 -0.93
CA GLY A 410 1.38 30.97 0.26
C GLY A 410 2.55 31.87 -0.16
N ARG A 411 2.39 33.19 -0.03
CA ARG A 411 3.50 34.11 -0.26
C ARG A 411 4.68 33.65 0.57
N SER A 412 5.83 33.45 -0.08
CA SER A 412 7.08 33.13 0.59
C SER A 412 7.35 34.15 1.70
N PRO A 413 7.92 33.73 2.87
CA PRO A 413 8.33 34.70 3.91
C PRO A 413 9.19 35.85 3.37
N ALA A 414 9.99 35.62 2.33
CA ALA A 414 10.77 36.63 1.66
C ALA A 414 9.93 37.72 0.96
N GLN A 415 8.70 37.42 0.55
CA GLN A 415 7.79 38.40 -0.07
C GLN A 415 7.00 39.23 0.96
N ARG A 416 6.96 38.83 2.24
CA ARG A 416 6.33 39.60 3.32
C ARG A 416 7.28 40.66 3.93
N ILE A 417 8.57 40.57 3.64
CA ILE A 417 9.58 41.50 4.17
C ILE A 417 9.85 42.66 3.17
N ALA A 418 9.34 42.55 1.94
CA ALA A 418 9.54 43.53 0.88
C ALA A 418 8.39 44.58 0.75
N GLU A 419 7.33 44.48 1.57
CA GLU A 419 6.28 45.50 1.76
C GLU A 419 6.38 46.10 3.17
#